data_affe5bdf257ad1b89bd9e8ee131dbf0a
#
_entry.id   affe5bdf257ad1b89bd9e8ee131dbf0a
#
_cell.length_a   1.000
_cell.length_b   1.000
_cell.length_c   1.000
_cell.angle_alpha   90.00
_cell.angle_beta   90.00
_cell.angle_gamma   90.00
#
_symmetry.space_group_name_H-M   'P 1'
#
loop_
_entity.id
_entity.type
_entity.pdbx_description
1 polymer ?
#
loop_
_entity_poly.entity_id
_entity_poly.type
_entity_poly.pdbx_seq_one_letter_code
_entity_poly.pdbx_strand_id
1 'polypeptide(L)'
;PMSKTRPPKPPLDLDTIRAYGPHTAYARDLRTESGVEPDRYVKTHCCFCGQQCGMYLKVKDNTIIGIEPWYDFPFNGGMLCPKGVKRYLQQAHPDRLLHALEAAPGTPSGFRTLDYEAAIRRTADAIDRIQRNHGRDAFAILSGASLTTEKTYLMGKFAHMCLRTANIDYNGRLCMVSAGAANKKAFGIDRTTSPWSDMVGTAVIWGAGSNGAEG
;
A
#
# COMPACT_ATOMS: atom_id res chain seq x y z
N PRO A 1 -1.07 6.58 -17.55
CA PRO A 1 -1.92 6.86 -18.70
C PRO A 1 -3.31 6.27 -18.48
N MET A 2 -4.33 7.07 -18.74
CA MET A 2 -5.73 6.65 -18.67
C MET A 2 -6.14 6.04 -20.01
N SER A 3 -6.81 4.90 -20.01
CA SER A 3 -7.34 4.26 -21.20
C SER A 3 -8.86 4.12 -21.08
N LYS A 4 -9.57 4.34 -22.18
CA LYS A 4 -11.01 4.06 -22.28
C LYS A 4 -11.29 2.61 -22.67
N THR A 5 -10.28 1.92 -23.20
CA THR A 5 -10.41 0.52 -23.61
C THR A 5 -9.96 -0.41 -22.50
N ARG A 6 -10.68 -1.52 -22.35
CA ARG A 6 -10.28 -2.59 -21.42
C ARG A 6 -8.91 -3.11 -21.80
N PRO A 7 -8.01 -3.31 -20.83
CA PRO A 7 -6.71 -3.93 -21.10
C PRO A 7 -6.89 -5.29 -21.77
N PRO A 8 -6.07 -5.62 -22.78
CA PRO A 8 -6.13 -6.90 -23.44
C PRO A 8 -5.85 -8.02 -22.44
N LYS A 9 -6.56 -9.12 -22.59
CA LYS A 9 -6.36 -10.34 -21.83
C LYS A 9 -5.40 -11.21 -22.63
N PRO A 10 -4.29 -11.69 -22.04
CA PRO A 10 -3.49 -12.69 -22.74
C PRO A 10 -4.34 -13.93 -22.97
N PRO A 11 -4.16 -14.66 -24.08
CA PRO A 11 -4.76 -15.96 -24.24
C PRO A 11 -4.31 -16.86 -23.09
N LEU A 12 -5.23 -17.64 -22.55
CA LEU A 12 -4.93 -18.71 -21.60
C LEU A 12 -4.12 -19.77 -22.34
N ASP A 13 -2.81 -19.77 -22.16
CA ASP A 13 -1.97 -20.85 -22.62
C ASP A 13 -1.80 -21.91 -21.51
N LEU A 14 -1.57 -23.14 -21.96
CA LEU A 14 -1.39 -24.27 -21.04
C LEU A 14 -0.11 -24.16 -20.20
N ASP A 15 0.89 -23.47 -20.70
CA ASP A 15 2.15 -23.31 -19.99
C ASP A 15 2.01 -22.27 -18.87
N THR A 16 1.25 -21.20 -19.10
CA THR A 16 0.87 -20.26 -18.04
C THR A 16 0.03 -20.97 -16.96
N ILE A 17 -0.92 -21.82 -17.36
CA ILE A 17 -1.73 -22.60 -16.39
C ILE A 17 -0.86 -23.58 -15.60
N ARG A 18 0.10 -24.25 -16.25
CA ARG A 18 1.03 -25.17 -15.59
C ARG A 18 2.00 -24.46 -14.67
N ALA A 19 2.52 -23.30 -15.09
CA ALA A 19 3.48 -22.51 -14.32
C ALA A 19 2.85 -21.82 -13.10
N TYR A 20 1.64 -21.30 -13.25
CA TYR A 20 1.01 -20.41 -12.27
C TYR A 20 -0.35 -20.91 -11.76
N GLY A 21 -0.80 -22.10 -12.17
CA GLY A 21 -2.08 -22.66 -11.83
C GLY A 21 -3.27 -21.93 -12.50
N PRO A 22 -4.51 -22.26 -12.14
CA PRO A 22 -5.72 -21.69 -12.73
C PRO A 22 -6.03 -20.24 -12.28
N HIS A 23 -5.05 -19.48 -11.84
CA HIS A 23 -5.20 -18.10 -11.31
C HIS A 23 -5.84 -17.14 -12.30
N THR A 24 -5.68 -17.39 -13.59
CA THR A 24 -6.37 -16.64 -14.64
C THR A 24 -7.88 -16.81 -14.60
N ALA A 25 -8.39 -17.92 -14.06
CA ALA A 25 -9.81 -18.09 -13.75
C ALA A 25 -10.22 -17.26 -12.55
N TYR A 26 -9.39 -17.19 -11.53
CA TYR A 26 -9.61 -16.38 -10.33
C TYR A 26 -9.79 -14.89 -10.66
N ALA A 27 -8.98 -14.35 -11.55
CA ALA A 27 -9.13 -12.97 -12.00
C ALA A 27 -10.45 -12.71 -12.73
N ARG A 28 -11.16 -13.73 -13.18
CA ARG A 28 -12.50 -13.58 -13.78
C ARG A 28 -13.58 -13.37 -12.73
N ASP A 29 -13.50 -14.06 -11.62
CA ASP A 29 -14.52 -14.05 -10.57
C ASP A 29 -14.39 -12.82 -9.65
N LEU A 30 -13.22 -12.18 -9.69
CA LEU A 30 -12.94 -10.95 -8.94
C LEU A 30 -13.35 -9.68 -9.70
N ARG A 31 -13.98 -9.82 -10.85
CA ARG A 31 -14.55 -8.70 -11.58
C ARG A 31 -15.66 -8.08 -10.74
N THR A 32 -15.70 -6.77 -10.82
CA THR A 32 -16.72 -5.93 -10.23
C THR A 32 -18.08 -6.62 -10.21
N GLU A 33 -18.61 -6.84 -9.04
CA GLU A 33 -19.92 -7.42 -8.80
C GLU A 33 -21.07 -6.59 -9.40
N SER A 34 -20.78 -5.35 -9.82
CA SER A 34 -21.78 -4.38 -10.25
C SER A 34 -22.27 -4.54 -11.69
N GLY A 35 -21.58 -5.30 -12.54
CA GLY A 35 -21.91 -5.35 -13.97
C GLY A 35 -21.82 -4.00 -14.71
N VAL A 36 -21.35 -2.96 -14.03
CA VAL A 36 -21.25 -1.59 -14.56
C VAL A 36 -19.99 -1.46 -15.40
N GLU A 37 -20.14 -1.02 -16.64
CA GLU A 37 -19.01 -0.72 -17.50
C GLU A 37 -18.29 0.57 -17.03
N PRO A 38 -16.96 0.52 -16.84
CA PRO A 38 -16.19 1.69 -16.43
C PRO A 38 -16.04 2.70 -17.58
N ASP A 39 -15.91 3.97 -17.24
CA ASP A 39 -15.60 5.02 -18.21
C ASP A 39 -14.13 4.98 -18.64
N ARG A 40 -13.26 4.52 -17.75
CA ARG A 40 -11.81 4.45 -17.98
C ARG A 40 -11.13 3.43 -17.08
N TYR A 41 -9.96 3.02 -17.54
CA TYR A 41 -9.00 2.19 -16.79
C TYR A 41 -7.77 3.01 -16.45
N VAL A 42 -7.34 2.97 -15.19
CA VAL A 42 -6.19 3.74 -14.69
C VAL A 42 -5.13 2.80 -14.15
N LYS A 43 -3.94 2.83 -14.74
CA LYS A 43 -2.78 2.08 -14.25
C LYS A 43 -2.35 2.58 -12.88
N THR A 44 -2.15 1.67 -11.93
CA THR A 44 -1.67 1.98 -10.60
C THR A 44 -0.97 0.78 -9.97
N HIS A 45 -0.45 0.98 -8.77
CA HIS A 45 0.09 -0.07 -7.93
C HIS A 45 -0.78 -0.31 -6.70
N CYS A 46 -0.79 -1.54 -6.21
CA CYS A 46 -1.31 -1.83 -4.89
C CYS A 46 -0.45 -1.12 -3.84
N CYS A 47 -1.09 -0.36 -2.96
CA CYS A 47 -0.41 0.39 -1.89
C CYS A 47 -0.39 -0.36 -0.55
N PHE A 48 -0.70 -1.66 -0.53
CA PHE A 48 -0.83 -2.40 0.72
C PHE A 48 0.52 -2.81 1.29
N CYS A 49 1.39 -3.39 0.48
CA CYS A 49 2.70 -3.87 0.90
C CYS A 49 3.81 -3.54 -0.10
N GLY A 50 5.04 -3.87 0.24
CA GLY A 50 6.21 -3.59 -0.58
C GLY A 50 6.30 -4.34 -1.92
N GLN A 51 5.41 -5.29 -2.20
CA GLN A 51 5.33 -5.98 -3.49
C GLN A 51 4.90 -5.07 -4.63
N GLN A 52 4.13 -4.02 -4.35
CA GLN A 52 3.73 -3.01 -5.34
C GLN A 52 3.11 -3.60 -6.60
N CYS A 53 2.27 -4.62 -6.46
CA CYS A 53 1.62 -5.28 -7.58
C CYS A 53 0.89 -4.30 -8.49
N GLY A 54 1.16 -4.38 -9.81
CA GLY A 54 0.51 -3.56 -10.82
C GLY A 54 -0.94 -4.02 -11.06
N MET A 55 -1.84 -3.06 -11.21
CA MET A 55 -3.25 -3.29 -11.52
C MET A 55 -3.84 -2.11 -12.30
N TYR A 56 -5.00 -2.32 -12.90
CA TYR A 56 -5.84 -1.23 -13.37
C TYR A 56 -6.98 -0.98 -12.40
N LEU A 57 -7.26 0.26 -12.09
CA LEU A 57 -8.50 0.66 -11.45
C LEU A 57 -9.58 0.85 -12.51
N LYS A 58 -10.77 0.32 -12.24
CA LYS A 58 -11.98 0.57 -13.02
C LYS A 58 -12.66 1.79 -12.43
N VAL A 59 -12.84 2.83 -13.24
CA VAL A 59 -13.41 4.11 -12.77
C VAL A 59 -14.68 4.41 -13.55
N LYS A 60 -15.74 4.75 -12.83
CA LYS A 60 -17.03 5.21 -13.33
C LYS A 60 -17.42 6.48 -12.60
N ASP A 61 -17.79 7.53 -13.31
CA ASP A 61 -18.21 8.82 -12.73
C ASP A 61 -17.26 9.30 -11.60
N ASN A 62 -15.94 9.24 -11.89
CA ASN A 62 -14.86 9.56 -10.95
C ASN A 62 -14.81 8.70 -9.66
N THR A 63 -15.56 7.59 -9.61
CA THR A 63 -15.56 6.64 -8.50
C THR A 63 -14.85 5.35 -8.91
N ILE A 64 -14.05 4.79 -8.01
CA ILE A 64 -13.41 3.49 -8.23
C ILE A 64 -14.43 2.39 -7.97
N ILE A 65 -14.78 1.64 -9.01
CA ILE A 65 -15.80 0.58 -8.96
C ILE A 65 -15.21 -0.83 -8.96
N GLY A 66 -13.90 -0.96 -9.09
CA GLY A 66 -13.24 -2.26 -9.11
C GLY A 66 -11.82 -2.19 -9.61
N ILE A 67 -11.26 -3.37 -9.82
CA ILE A 67 -9.92 -3.55 -10.39
C ILE A 67 -9.99 -4.44 -11.64
N GLU A 68 -8.92 -4.38 -12.45
CA GLU A 68 -8.64 -5.33 -13.51
C GLU A 68 -7.17 -5.71 -13.46
N PRO A 69 -6.79 -6.97 -13.69
CA PRO A 69 -5.39 -7.40 -13.72
C PRO A 69 -4.58 -6.65 -14.78
N TRP A 70 -3.34 -6.29 -14.45
CA TRP A 70 -2.38 -5.76 -15.41
C TRP A 70 -1.40 -6.87 -15.80
N TYR A 71 -1.73 -7.64 -16.81
CA TYR A 71 -0.99 -8.82 -17.22
C TYR A 71 0.43 -8.52 -17.72
N ASP A 72 0.63 -7.37 -18.38
CA ASP A 72 1.94 -6.94 -18.89
C ASP A 72 2.84 -6.34 -17.80
N PHE A 73 2.37 -6.25 -16.56
CA PHE A 73 3.22 -5.74 -15.49
C PHE A 73 4.23 -6.82 -15.08
N PRO A 74 5.54 -6.54 -15.24
CA PRO A 74 6.58 -7.58 -15.20
C PRO A 74 6.74 -8.24 -13.84
N PHE A 75 6.23 -7.62 -12.79
CA PHE A 75 6.43 -8.06 -11.41
C PHE A 75 5.42 -9.12 -10.97
N ASN A 76 4.13 -8.89 -11.19
CA ASN A 76 3.08 -9.79 -10.75
C ASN A 76 2.28 -10.42 -11.89
N GLY A 77 2.52 -10.07 -13.16
CA GLY A 77 1.85 -10.68 -14.31
C GLY A 77 0.33 -10.72 -14.20
N GLY A 78 -0.27 -9.71 -13.59
CA GLY A 78 -1.70 -9.63 -13.34
C GLY A 78 -2.19 -10.38 -12.09
N MET A 79 -1.32 -11.08 -11.36
CA MET A 79 -1.69 -11.76 -10.11
C MET A 79 -1.80 -10.77 -8.96
N LEU A 80 -2.78 -10.99 -8.07
CA LEU A 80 -3.02 -10.19 -6.88
C LEU A 80 -3.46 -11.11 -5.74
N CYS A 81 -2.99 -10.83 -4.54
CA CYS A 81 -3.51 -11.47 -3.33
C CYS A 81 -4.91 -10.92 -2.98
N PRO A 82 -5.68 -11.58 -2.11
CA PRO A 82 -7.02 -11.12 -1.71
C PRO A 82 -7.08 -9.67 -1.23
N LYS A 83 -6.04 -9.19 -0.53
CA LYS A 83 -5.95 -7.79 -0.07
C LYS A 83 -5.87 -6.81 -1.25
N GLY A 84 -5.03 -7.11 -2.24
CA GLY A 84 -4.88 -6.29 -3.45
C GLY A 84 -6.17 -6.22 -4.26
N VAL A 85 -6.83 -7.37 -4.42
CA VAL A 85 -8.11 -7.46 -5.14
C VAL A 85 -9.21 -6.63 -4.50
N LYS A 86 -9.31 -6.65 -3.18
CA LYS A 86 -10.35 -5.92 -2.42
C LYS A 86 -9.94 -4.49 -2.05
N ARG A 87 -8.76 -4.03 -2.47
CA ARG A 87 -8.23 -2.72 -2.10
C ARG A 87 -9.14 -1.56 -2.49
N TYR A 88 -9.83 -1.65 -3.61
CA TYR A 88 -10.73 -0.61 -4.07
C TYR A 88 -11.90 -0.33 -3.12
N LEU A 89 -12.34 -1.33 -2.34
CA LEU A 89 -13.42 -1.17 -1.36
C LEU A 89 -13.09 -0.19 -0.24
N GLN A 90 -11.81 -0.04 0.10
CA GLN A 90 -11.40 0.89 1.16
C GLN A 90 -11.62 2.36 0.80
N GLN A 91 -11.61 2.68 -0.49
CA GLN A 91 -11.78 4.06 -0.94
C GLN A 91 -13.20 4.57 -0.69
N ALA A 92 -14.20 3.72 -0.87
CA ALA A 92 -15.62 4.05 -0.76
C ALA A 92 -16.30 3.38 0.45
N HIS A 93 -15.52 2.90 1.44
CA HIS A 93 -16.11 2.29 2.63
C HIS A 93 -16.92 3.31 3.42
N PRO A 94 -18.13 2.96 3.93
CA PRO A 94 -18.97 3.87 4.71
C PRO A 94 -18.27 4.46 5.93
N ASP A 95 -17.41 3.69 6.59
CA ASP A 95 -16.67 4.11 7.79
C ASP A 95 -15.39 4.90 7.47
N ARG A 96 -15.14 5.21 6.18
CA ARG A 96 -13.97 6.00 5.83
C ARG A 96 -14.07 7.39 6.41
N LEU A 97 -13.03 7.81 7.14
CA LEU A 97 -12.94 9.15 7.70
C LEU A 97 -12.77 10.17 6.56
N LEU A 98 -13.72 11.09 6.45
CA LEU A 98 -13.72 12.16 5.44
C LEU A 98 -13.35 13.52 6.05
N HIS A 99 -13.30 13.61 7.37
CA HIS A 99 -13.02 14.83 8.11
C HIS A 99 -12.02 14.55 9.23
N ALA A 100 -11.33 15.57 9.69
CA ALA A 100 -10.56 15.48 10.91
C ALA A 100 -11.52 15.28 12.10
N LEU A 101 -11.08 14.48 13.06
CA LEU A 101 -11.85 14.18 14.27
C LEU A 101 -11.06 14.60 15.50
N GLU A 102 -11.75 15.18 16.46
CA GLU A 102 -11.24 15.49 17.78
C GLU A 102 -11.95 14.67 18.84
N ALA A 103 -11.22 14.14 19.80
CA ALA A 103 -11.81 13.43 20.94
C ALA A 103 -12.76 14.37 21.69
N ALA A 104 -13.97 13.93 21.91
CA ALA A 104 -15.02 14.66 22.59
C ALA A 104 -15.77 13.72 23.57
N PRO A 105 -15.18 13.45 24.74
CA PRO A 105 -15.82 12.62 25.76
C PRO A 105 -17.23 13.13 26.08
N GLY A 106 -18.19 12.21 26.16
CA GLY A 106 -19.61 12.55 26.38
C GLY A 106 -20.45 12.66 25.12
N THR A 107 -19.85 12.63 23.92
CA THR A 107 -20.62 12.44 22.69
C THR A 107 -20.84 10.94 22.42
N PRO A 108 -21.92 10.54 21.70
CA PRO A 108 -22.20 9.13 21.42
C PRO A 108 -21.06 8.38 20.71
N SER A 109 -20.34 9.06 19.83
CA SER A 109 -19.19 8.51 19.10
C SER A 109 -17.85 8.66 19.84
N GLY A 110 -17.79 9.45 20.92
CA GLY A 110 -16.55 9.85 21.57
C GLY A 110 -15.74 10.88 20.77
N PHE A 111 -16.22 11.32 19.60
CA PHE A 111 -15.54 12.24 18.69
C PHE A 111 -16.47 13.33 18.17
N ARG A 112 -15.89 14.45 17.77
CA ARG A 112 -16.58 15.48 16.97
C ARG A 112 -15.76 15.82 15.73
N THR A 113 -16.44 16.19 14.67
CA THR A 113 -15.81 16.66 13.44
C THR A 113 -15.12 18.00 13.67
N LEU A 114 -13.94 18.14 13.11
CA LEU A 114 -13.15 19.36 13.15
C LEU A 114 -12.83 19.79 11.72
N ASP A 115 -12.85 21.10 11.49
CA ASP A 115 -12.37 21.67 10.25
C ASP A 115 -10.89 21.34 10.04
N TYR A 116 -10.51 21.08 8.79
CA TYR A 116 -9.15 20.62 8.46
C TYR A 116 -8.08 21.64 8.85
N GLU A 117 -8.32 22.93 8.57
CA GLU A 117 -7.38 23.99 8.94
C GLU A 117 -7.26 24.15 10.46
N ALA A 118 -8.37 24.00 11.18
CA ALA A 118 -8.36 23.99 12.63
C ALA A 118 -7.60 22.79 13.19
N ALA A 119 -7.71 21.63 12.56
CA ALA A 119 -6.96 20.42 12.94
C ALA A 119 -5.45 20.62 12.75
N ILE A 120 -5.03 21.20 11.63
CA ILE A 120 -3.63 21.52 11.35
C ILE A 120 -3.09 22.51 12.40
N ARG A 121 -3.80 23.61 12.66
CA ARG A 121 -3.38 24.59 13.66
C ARG A 121 -3.22 23.96 15.05
N ARG A 122 -4.20 23.19 15.51
CA ARG A 122 -4.12 22.52 16.82
C ARG A 122 -2.96 21.53 16.91
N THR A 123 -2.69 20.81 15.85
CA THR A 123 -1.54 19.89 15.80
C THR A 123 -0.23 20.66 15.88
N ALA A 124 -0.10 21.74 15.11
CA ALA A 124 1.09 22.60 15.14
C ALA A 124 1.30 23.25 16.52
N ASP A 125 0.24 23.78 17.13
CA ASP A 125 0.29 24.39 18.47
C ASP A 125 0.68 23.36 19.54
N ALA A 126 0.18 22.13 19.42
CA ALA A 126 0.51 21.06 20.36
C ALA A 126 2.00 20.67 20.24
N ILE A 127 2.50 20.52 19.02
CA ILE A 127 3.92 20.23 18.76
C ILE A 127 4.80 21.35 19.31
N ASP A 128 4.51 22.60 18.97
CA ASP A 128 5.27 23.77 19.43
C ASP A 128 5.29 23.86 20.96
N ARG A 129 4.14 23.69 21.61
CA ARG A 129 4.06 23.65 23.08
C ARG A 129 4.90 22.56 23.70
N ILE A 130 4.85 21.33 23.14
CA ILE A 130 5.65 20.21 23.64
C ILE A 130 7.14 20.52 23.51
N GLN A 131 7.55 20.98 22.33
CA GLN A 131 8.96 21.26 22.07
C GLN A 131 9.48 22.44 22.90
N ARG A 132 8.68 23.49 23.16
CA ARG A 132 9.07 24.59 24.04
C ARG A 132 9.22 24.17 25.49
N ASN A 133 8.33 23.29 25.97
CA ASN A 133 8.31 22.92 27.38
C ASN A 133 9.31 21.80 27.71
N HIS A 134 9.62 20.93 26.77
CA HIS A 134 10.36 19.68 27.02
C HIS A 134 11.55 19.47 26.09
N GLY A 135 11.83 20.44 25.21
CA GLY A 135 12.90 20.31 24.22
C GLY A 135 12.46 19.65 22.92
N ARG A 136 13.31 19.79 21.89
CA ARG A 136 12.97 19.36 20.52
C ARG A 136 12.76 17.85 20.39
N ASP A 137 13.53 17.09 21.13
CA ASP A 137 13.52 15.64 21.10
C ASP A 137 12.38 15.01 21.91
N ALA A 138 11.54 15.85 22.56
CA ALA A 138 10.31 15.39 23.19
C ALA A 138 9.19 15.04 22.16
N PHE A 139 9.41 15.33 20.88
CA PHE A 139 8.52 14.95 19.79
C PHE A 139 9.21 13.95 18.87
N ALA A 140 8.49 12.91 18.47
CA ALA A 140 8.98 11.92 17.54
C ALA A 140 7.96 11.65 16.43
N ILE A 141 8.44 11.22 15.28
CA ILE A 141 7.60 10.81 14.14
C ILE A 141 7.74 9.30 13.93
N LEU A 142 6.63 8.58 14.01
CA LEU A 142 6.53 7.21 13.55
C LEU A 142 5.79 7.18 12.22
N SER A 143 6.56 7.00 11.14
CA SER A 143 6.08 7.00 9.77
C SER A 143 5.63 5.60 9.31
N GLY A 144 5.21 5.49 8.08
CA GLY A 144 4.80 4.23 7.43
C GLY A 144 5.55 3.95 6.15
N ALA A 145 5.73 2.67 5.83
CA ALA A 145 6.34 2.23 4.57
C ALA A 145 5.42 2.42 3.34
N SER A 146 4.12 2.57 3.54
CA SER A 146 3.12 2.73 2.47
C SER A 146 2.97 4.18 1.99
N LEU A 147 4.04 4.95 2.02
CA LEU A 147 4.10 6.32 1.54
C LEU A 147 4.72 6.38 0.14
N THR A 148 4.34 7.39 -0.65
CA THR A 148 5.07 7.71 -1.88
C THR A 148 6.47 8.25 -1.55
N THR A 149 7.38 8.18 -2.49
CA THR A 149 8.76 8.71 -2.34
C THR A 149 8.75 10.17 -1.90
N GLU A 150 7.88 11.00 -2.49
CA GLU A 150 7.75 12.42 -2.17
C GLU A 150 7.30 12.64 -0.73
N LYS A 151 6.30 11.87 -0.27
CA LYS A 151 5.81 11.96 1.12
C LYS A 151 6.87 11.52 2.12
N THR A 152 7.60 10.46 1.82
CA THR A 152 8.71 10.00 2.67
C THR A 152 9.80 11.04 2.78
N TYR A 153 10.21 11.64 1.66
CA TYR A 153 11.17 12.75 1.64
C TYR A 153 10.68 13.96 2.45
N LEU A 154 9.44 14.39 2.21
CA LEU A 154 8.85 15.52 2.92
C LEU A 154 8.73 15.27 4.43
N MET A 155 8.43 14.05 4.84
CA MET A 155 8.37 13.67 6.26
C MET A 155 9.74 13.81 6.93
N GLY A 156 10.78 13.29 6.29
CA GLY A 156 12.17 13.46 6.77
C GLY A 156 12.58 14.93 6.83
N LYS A 157 12.27 15.70 5.78
CA LYS A 157 12.55 17.14 5.75
C LYS A 157 11.80 17.90 6.86
N PHE A 158 10.56 17.57 7.09
CA PHE A 158 9.74 18.14 8.17
C PHE A 158 10.38 17.85 9.54
N ALA A 159 10.76 16.60 9.82
CA ALA A 159 11.41 16.22 11.06
C ALA A 159 12.72 17.01 11.29
N HIS A 160 13.62 16.98 10.32
CA HIS A 160 14.97 17.53 10.50
C HIS A 160 15.04 19.05 10.37
N MET A 161 14.29 19.65 9.47
CA MET A 161 14.38 21.08 9.21
C MET A 161 13.37 21.91 9.99
N CYS A 162 12.12 21.45 10.09
CA CYS A 162 11.08 22.20 10.79
C CYS A 162 11.09 21.88 12.29
N LEU A 163 10.99 20.62 12.65
CA LEU A 163 10.95 20.20 14.06
C LEU A 163 12.34 20.14 14.69
N ARG A 164 13.39 20.02 13.89
CA ARG A 164 14.78 19.92 14.28
C ARG A 164 15.04 18.81 15.30
N THR A 165 14.44 17.66 15.06
CA THR A 165 14.65 16.41 15.82
C THR A 165 15.15 15.31 14.91
N ALA A 166 15.97 14.42 15.44
CA ALA A 166 16.38 13.19 14.77
C ALA A 166 15.43 12.03 15.05
N ASN A 167 14.39 12.21 15.88
CA ASN A 167 13.47 11.18 16.31
C ASN A 167 12.41 10.90 15.23
N ILE A 168 12.84 10.27 14.15
CA ILE A 168 11.97 9.81 13.09
C ILE A 168 12.33 8.37 12.74
N ASP A 169 11.33 7.52 12.66
CA ASP A 169 11.47 6.14 12.23
C ASP A 169 10.15 5.67 11.56
N TYR A 170 10.08 4.42 11.18
CA TYR A 170 8.92 3.86 10.49
C TYR A 170 8.73 2.39 10.88
N ASN A 171 7.59 1.82 10.48
CA ASN A 171 7.24 0.43 10.82
C ASN A 171 8.27 -0.60 10.32
N GLY A 172 9.07 -0.28 9.30
CA GLY A 172 10.15 -1.15 8.81
C GLY A 172 11.20 -1.46 9.87
N ARG A 173 11.34 -0.62 10.91
CA ARG A 173 12.22 -0.89 12.08
C ARG A 173 11.89 -2.23 12.73
N LEU A 174 10.61 -2.56 12.84
CA LEU A 174 10.12 -3.79 13.46
C LEU A 174 9.80 -4.88 12.43
N CYS A 175 9.67 -4.51 11.15
CA CYS A 175 9.23 -5.40 10.08
C CYS A 175 10.40 -6.06 9.34
N MET A 176 11.38 -5.27 8.86
CA MET A 176 12.38 -5.75 7.91
C MET A 176 13.84 -5.48 8.30
N VAL A 177 14.12 -4.73 9.35
CA VAL A 177 15.50 -4.38 9.71
C VAL A 177 16.35 -5.60 10.01
N SER A 178 15.81 -6.59 10.73
CA SER A 178 16.52 -7.85 11.00
C SER A 178 16.79 -8.64 9.71
N ALA A 179 15.81 -8.71 8.82
CA ALA A 179 15.97 -9.37 7.52
C ALA A 179 17.00 -8.61 6.65
N GLY A 180 16.94 -7.28 6.60
CA GLY A 180 17.90 -6.45 5.88
C GLY A 180 19.31 -6.60 6.42
N ALA A 181 19.49 -6.68 7.74
CA ALA A 181 20.78 -6.95 8.36
C ALA A 181 21.32 -8.34 8.02
N ALA A 182 20.44 -9.35 8.04
CA ALA A 182 20.77 -10.72 7.66
C ALA A 182 21.19 -10.81 6.19
N ASN A 183 20.41 -10.19 5.28
CA ASN A 183 20.73 -10.14 3.86
C ASN A 183 22.10 -9.48 3.61
N LYS A 184 22.38 -8.35 4.25
CA LYS A 184 23.69 -7.70 4.15
C LYS A 184 24.83 -8.57 4.64
N LYS A 185 24.65 -9.33 5.71
CA LYS A 185 25.66 -10.26 6.21
C LYS A 185 25.86 -11.47 5.29
N ALA A 186 24.79 -12.04 4.74
CA ALA A 186 24.83 -13.23 3.93
C ALA A 186 25.26 -12.94 2.48
N PHE A 187 24.77 -11.86 1.89
CA PHE A 187 24.86 -11.58 0.46
C PHE A 187 25.51 -10.23 0.12
N GLY A 188 25.84 -9.41 1.13
CA GLY A 188 26.42 -8.08 0.93
C GLY A 188 25.42 -7.00 0.55
N ILE A 189 24.17 -7.34 0.29
CA ILE A 189 23.11 -6.41 -0.15
C ILE A 189 21.81 -6.66 0.60
N ASP A 190 21.00 -5.61 0.68
CA ASP A 190 19.65 -5.66 1.27
C ASP A 190 18.60 -5.66 0.14
N ARG A 191 18.46 -6.80 -0.50
CA ARG A 191 17.41 -7.07 -1.50
C ARG A 191 17.27 -8.57 -1.74
N THR A 192 16.21 -8.97 -2.45
CA THR A 192 16.04 -10.33 -2.94
C THR A 192 17.18 -10.69 -3.88
N THR A 193 17.81 -11.82 -3.65
CA THR A 193 18.98 -12.30 -4.40
C THR A 193 18.60 -13.06 -5.66
N SER A 194 17.35 -13.56 -5.72
CA SER A 194 16.83 -14.39 -6.82
C SER A 194 15.53 -13.76 -7.36
N PRO A 195 15.29 -13.80 -8.68
CA PRO A 195 14.01 -13.40 -9.25
C PRO A 195 12.91 -14.41 -8.92
N TRP A 196 11.65 -13.98 -8.99
CA TRP A 196 10.50 -14.85 -8.77
C TRP A 196 10.44 -16.05 -9.73
N SER A 197 10.95 -15.87 -10.95
CA SER A 197 11.03 -16.93 -11.96
C SER A 197 11.83 -18.15 -11.48
N ASP A 198 12.77 -17.97 -10.57
CA ASP A 198 13.60 -19.06 -10.05
C ASP A 198 12.82 -20.04 -9.16
N MET A 199 11.64 -19.63 -8.69
CA MET A 199 10.73 -20.54 -7.99
C MET A 199 10.17 -21.63 -8.92
N VAL A 200 10.04 -21.28 -10.21
CA VAL A 200 9.57 -22.23 -11.22
C VAL A 200 10.70 -23.20 -11.57
N GLY A 201 10.45 -24.47 -11.37
CA GLY A 201 11.46 -25.51 -11.65
C GLY A 201 12.43 -25.81 -10.50
N THR A 202 12.32 -25.13 -9.36
CA THR A 202 13.10 -25.51 -8.17
C THR A 202 12.61 -26.84 -7.60
N ALA A 203 13.53 -27.68 -7.13
CA ALA A 203 13.18 -28.98 -6.57
C ALA A 203 12.55 -28.89 -5.18
N VAL A 204 12.86 -27.85 -4.41
CA VAL A 204 12.36 -27.65 -3.04
C VAL A 204 12.12 -26.18 -2.78
N ILE A 205 10.96 -25.85 -2.24
CA ILE A 205 10.63 -24.53 -1.67
C ILE A 205 10.41 -24.71 -0.18
N TRP A 206 11.23 -24.02 0.61
CA TRP A 206 11.04 -23.99 2.07
C TRP A 206 10.41 -22.68 2.49
N GLY A 207 9.15 -22.74 2.95
CA GLY A 207 8.42 -21.62 3.52
C GLY A 207 8.45 -21.68 5.05
N ALA A 208 8.97 -20.66 5.69
CA ALA A 208 9.00 -20.55 7.16
C ALA A 208 8.45 -19.21 7.59
N GLY A 209 7.35 -19.23 8.37
CA GLY A 209 6.71 -18.02 8.91
C GLY A 209 6.07 -17.10 7.86
N SER A 210 5.78 -17.63 6.67
CA SER A 210 5.12 -16.89 5.58
C SER A 210 3.66 -17.28 5.44
N ASN A 211 2.84 -16.32 4.99
CA ASN A 211 1.47 -16.57 4.58
C ASN A 211 1.37 -16.48 3.05
N GLY A 212 1.55 -17.61 2.37
CA GLY A 212 1.54 -17.66 0.92
C GLY A 212 0.22 -17.30 0.25
N ALA A 213 -0.90 -17.20 1.01
CA ALA A 213 -2.20 -16.79 0.48
C ALA A 213 -2.37 -15.27 0.46
N GLU A 214 -1.64 -14.55 1.31
CA GLU A 214 -1.84 -13.10 1.49
C GLU A 214 -0.57 -12.26 1.25
N GLY A 215 0.49 -12.86 0.75
CA GLY A 215 1.76 -12.17 0.41
C GLY A 215 2.73 -12.08 1.55
#